data_c6c87a2faa65ec98c68453e6824aa994
#
_entry.id   c6c87a2faa65ec98c68453e6824aa994
#
_cell.length_a   1.000
_cell.length_b   1.000
_cell.length_c   1.000
_cell.angle_alpha   90.00
_cell.angle_beta   90.00
_cell.angle_gamma   90.00
#
_symmetry.space_group_name_H-M   'P 1'
#
loop_
_entity.id
_entity.type
_entity.pdbx_description
1 polymer ?
#
loop_
_entity_poly.entity_id
_entity_poly.type
_entity_poly.pdbx_seq_one_letter_code
_entity_poly.pdbx_strand_id
1 'polypeptide(L)'
;IFRRLMAVILVLFVVTFAVFAITMILPGNAAVMILGEYGTEEAVAAMERILGLDKPWHIQYIDWLVGVLHGDFGQSLRLSLPVADVVGDAFWNSASLAITALLSVTIIAIPLGALAAIKRGSTADLIIGIFSYIGSSMPEFVTATMLLIFVAGPALGLLPAGGFIAIN
;
A
#
# COMPACT_ATOMS: atom_id res chain seq x y z
N ILE A 1 20.19 -16.94 -11.42
CA ILE A 1 18.77 -16.99 -11.00
C ILE A 1 18.66 -17.60 -9.59
N PHE A 2 19.18 -18.82 -9.34
CA PHE A 2 19.07 -19.52 -8.04
C PHE A 2 19.61 -18.70 -6.85
N ARG A 3 20.80 -18.11 -6.97
CA ARG A 3 21.39 -17.24 -5.92
C ARG A 3 20.51 -16.01 -5.61
N ARG A 4 19.86 -15.45 -6.61
CA ARG A 4 18.94 -14.30 -6.41
C ARG A 4 17.66 -14.74 -5.70
N LEU A 5 17.11 -15.90 -6.08
CA LEU A 5 15.92 -16.45 -5.43
C LEU A 5 16.18 -16.76 -3.95
N MET A 6 17.31 -17.40 -3.64
CA MET A 6 17.72 -17.66 -2.25
C MET A 6 17.90 -16.36 -1.44
N ALA A 7 18.49 -15.32 -2.07
CA ALA A 7 18.63 -14.03 -1.41
C ALA A 7 17.27 -13.38 -1.12
N VAL A 8 16.31 -13.47 -2.03
CA VAL A 8 14.94 -12.95 -1.80
C VAL A 8 14.27 -13.69 -0.65
N ILE A 9 14.35 -15.02 -0.61
CA ILE A 9 13.77 -15.83 0.47
C ILE A 9 14.41 -15.45 1.82
N LEU A 10 15.72 -15.31 1.85
CA LEU A 10 16.44 -14.90 3.07
C LEU A 10 15.99 -13.50 3.52
N VAL A 11 15.90 -12.53 2.62
CA VAL A 11 15.46 -11.17 2.93
C VAL A 11 14.02 -11.18 3.45
N LEU A 12 13.11 -11.91 2.81
CA LEU A 12 11.74 -12.05 3.28
C LEU A 12 11.68 -12.65 4.69
N PHE A 13 12.45 -13.70 4.95
CA PHE A 13 12.53 -14.31 6.28
C PHE A 13 13.05 -13.31 7.33
N VAL A 14 14.13 -12.59 7.03
CA VAL A 14 14.70 -11.61 7.96
C VAL A 14 13.73 -10.46 8.23
N VAL A 15 13.07 -9.94 7.20
CA VAL A 15 12.11 -8.84 7.33
C VAL A 15 10.88 -9.29 8.13
N THR A 16 10.29 -10.43 7.83
CA THR A 16 9.11 -10.92 8.55
C THR A 16 9.45 -11.22 10.01
N PHE A 17 10.62 -11.81 10.27
CA PHE A 17 11.08 -12.06 11.62
C PHE A 17 11.34 -10.74 12.40
N ALA A 18 11.96 -9.76 11.77
CA ALA A 18 12.21 -8.45 12.40
C ALA A 18 10.89 -7.74 12.72
N VAL A 19 9.93 -7.72 11.81
CA VAL A 19 8.60 -7.14 12.05
C VAL A 19 7.91 -7.87 13.21
N PHE A 20 7.90 -9.20 13.20
CA PHE A 20 7.32 -10.00 14.29
C PHE A 20 8.00 -9.69 15.64
N ALA A 21 9.34 -9.64 15.68
CA ALA A 21 10.07 -9.31 16.91
C ALA A 21 9.75 -7.91 17.43
N ILE A 22 9.59 -6.92 16.53
CA ILE A 22 9.19 -5.57 16.93
C ILE A 22 7.80 -5.58 17.55
N THR A 23 6.83 -6.33 16.99
CA THR A 23 5.48 -6.41 17.56
C THR A 23 5.46 -7.06 18.94
N MET A 24 6.40 -7.95 19.24
CA MET A 24 6.56 -8.56 20.57
C MET A 24 7.14 -7.60 21.62
N ILE A 25 7.95 -6.62 21.19
CA ILE A 25 8.58 -5.64 22.08
C ILE A 25 7.63 -4.46 22.36
N LEU A 26 6.73 -4.16 21.43
CA LEU A 26 5.77 -3.07 21.58
C LEU A 26 4.84 -3.34 22.78
N PRO A 27 4.70 -2.35 23.69
CA PRO A 27 3.78 -2.49 24.83
C PRO A 27 2.34 -2.55 24.31
N GLY A 28 1.67 -3.65 24.58
CA GLY A 28 0.27 -3.85 24.24
C GLY A 28 -0.06 -5.34 24.26
N ASN A 29 -1.13 -5.69 24.96
CA ASN A 29 -1.66 -7.05 24.94
C ASN A 29 -2.87 -7.08 24.03
N ALA A 30 -2.78 -7.87 22.95
CA ALA A 30 -3.84 -7.99 21.98
C ALA A 30 -5.17 -8.47 22.61
N ALA A 31 -5.11 -9.35 23.62
CA ALA A 31 -6.28 -9.80 24.35
C ALA A 31 -6.95 -8.65 25.11
N VAL A 32 -6.15 -7.78 25.74
CA VAL A 32 -6.66 -6.59 26.43
C VAL A 32 -7.25 -5.60 25.42
N MET A 33 -6.64 -5.44 24.25
CA MET A 33 -7.17 -4.55 23.20
C MET A 33 -8.53 -5.02 22.67
N ILE A 34 -8.75 -6.33 22.58
CA ILE A 34 -10.03 -6.90 22.12
C ILE A 34 -11.11 -6.79 23.18
N LEU A 35 -10.77 -7.08 24.44
CA LEU A 35 -11.74 -7.09 25.56
C LEU A 35 -12.02 -5.69 26.11
N GLY A 36 -11.14 -4.72 25.84
CA GLY A 36 -11.24 -3.36 26.36
C GLY A 36 -11.01 -3.28 27.88
N GLU A 37 -11.31 -2.10 28.43
CA GLU A 37 -11.08 -1.79 29.86
C GLU A 37 -11.93 -2.64 30.85
N TYR A 38 -12.94 -3.34 30.36
CA TYR A 38 -13.83 -4.16 31.17
C TYR A 38 -13.45 -5.64 31.21
N GLY A 39 -12.34 -6.02 30.59
CA GLY A 39 -11.83 -7.39 30.57
C GLY A 39 -11.37 -7.82 31.98
N THR A 40 -12.00 -8.87 32.56
CA THR A 40 -11.47 -9.47 33.77
C THR A 40 -10.15 -10.21 33.46
N GLU A 41 -9.31 -10.39 34.50
CA GLU A 41 -8.04 -11.14 34.33
C GLU A 41 -8.27 -12.55 33.77
N GLU A 42 -9.34 -13.20 34.17
CA GLU A 42 -9.73 -14.53 33.68
C GLU A 42 -10.13 -14.49 32.18
N ALA A 43 -10.88 -13.47 31.77
CA ALA A 43 -11.26 -13.29 30.37
C ALA A 43 -10.04 -12.96 29.48
N VAL A 44 -9.11 -12.15 29.98
CA VAL A 44 -7.85 -11.85 29.30
C VAL A 44 -7.03 -13.12 29.12
N ALA A 45 -6.83 -13.91 30.19
CA ALA A 45 -6.09 -15.17 30.12
C ALA A 45 -6.75 -16.20 29.19
N ALA A 46 -8.08 -16.24 29.13
CA ALA A 46 -8.79 -17.08 28.18
C ALA A 46 -8.60 -16.63 26.73
N MET A 47 -8.64 -15.32 26.48
CA MET A 47 -8.41 -14.74 25.17
C MET A 47 -6.97 -14.94 24.70
N GLU A 48 -5.97 -14.79 25.58
CA GLU A 48 -4.56 -15.08 25.28
C GLU A 48 -4.35 -16.51 24.79
N ARG A 49 -5.01 -17.49 25.43
CA ARG A 49 -4.96 -18.89 24.99
C ARG A 49 -5.62 -19.09 23.62
N ILE A 50 -6.76 -18.44 23.37
CA ILE A 50 -7.46 -18.50 22.08
C ILE A 50 -6.57 -17.92 20.98
N LEU A 51 -5.88 -16.82 21.24
CA LEU A 51 -4.98 -16.16 20.30
C LEU A 51 -3.59 -16.82 20.23
N GLY A 52 -3.29 -17.79 21.12
CA GLY A 52 -2.00 -18.46 21.20
C GLY A 52 -0.86 -17.57 21.70
N LEU A 53 -1.18 -16.48 22.40
CA LEU A 53 -0.21 -15.53 22.96
C LEU A 53 0.51 -16.09 24.19
N ASP A 54 -0.01 -17.14 24.80
CA ASP A 54 0.59 -17.90 25.88
C ASP A 54 1.75 -18.81 25.41
N LYS A 55 1.86 -19.03 24.10
CA LYS A 55 2.94 -19.85 23.51
C LYS A 55 4.27 -19.09 23.49
N PRO A 56 5.41 -19.80 23.53
CA PRO A 56 6.72 -19.18 23.29
C PRO A 56 6.77 -18.43 21.96
N TRP A 57 7.41 -17.27 21.90
CA TRP A 57 7.45 -16.37 20.75
C TRP A 57 7.89 -17.04 19.42
N HIS A 58 8.83 -17.99 19.49
CA HIS A 58 9.30 -18.73 18.31
C HIS A 58 8.23 -19.67 17.75
N ILE A 59 7.36 -20.23 18.60
CA ILE A 59 6.22 -21.05 18.16
C ILE A 59 5.16 -20.16 17.52
N GLN A 60 4.86 -19.00 18.13
CA GLN A 60 3.93 -18.03 17.55
C GLN A 60 4.38 -17.59 16.15
N TYR A 61 5.69 -17.33 15.96
CA TYR A 61 6.23 -16.96 14.65
C TYR A 61 6.07 -18.08 13.62
N ILE A 62 6.38 -19.33 14.02
CA ILE A 62 6.24 -20.48 13.13
C ILE A 62 4.77 -20.72 12.77
N ASP A 63 3.88 -20.69 13.74
CA ASP A 63 2.43 -20.87 13.53
C ASP A 63 1.91 -19.79 12.55
N TRP A 64 2.30 -18.53 12.74
CA TRP A 64 1.97 -17.44 11.83
C TRP A 64 2.55 -17.66 10.42
N LEU A 65 3.82 -18.03 10.32
CA LEU A 65 4.46 -18.26 9.02
C LEU A 65 3.82 -19.43 8.24
N VAL A 66 3.45 -20.49 8.95
CA VAL A 66 2.71 -21.61 8.37
C VAL A 66 1.33 -21.16 7.92
N GLY A 67 0.62 -20.37 8.70
CA GLY A 67 -0.66 -19.75 8.30
C GLY A 67 -0.53 -18.97 7.00
N VAL A 68 0.43 -18.07 6.92
CA VAL A 68 0.70 -17.27 5.71
C VAL A 68 0.96 -18.12 4.48
N LEU A 69 1.73 -19.21 4.62
CA LEU A 69 1.99 -20.16 3.52
C LEU A 69 0.73 -20.90 3.04
N HIS A 70 -0.29 -21.00 3.88
CA HIS A 70 -1.59 -21.57 3.53
C HIS A 70 -2.64 -20.49 3.13
N GLY A 71 -2.23 -19.22 3.07
CA GLY A 71 -3.11 -18.11 2.70
C GLY A 71 -3.88 -17.50 3.86
N ASP A 72 -3.63 -17.93 5.10
CA ASP A 72 -4.18 -17.34 6.30
C ASP A 72 -3.22 -16.24 6.82
N PHE A 73 -3.56 -14.99 6.57
CA PHE A 73 -2.82 -13.81 7.04
C PHE A 73 -3.27 -13.34 8.44
N GLY A 74 -4.21 -14.05 9.06
CA GLY A 74 -4.79 -13.71 10.33
C GLY A 74 -5.81 -12.58 10.24
N GLN A 75 -6.18 -12.04 11.41
CA GLN A 75 -7.14 -10.96 11.54
C GLN A 75 -6.48 -9.66 12.02
N SER A 76 -6.93 -8.55 11.49
CA SER A 76 -6.54 -7.22 11.96
C SER A 76 -7.23 -6.92 13.28
N LEU A 77 -6.45 -6.77 14.35
CA LEU A 77 -6.98 -6.44 15.69
C LEU A 77 -7.69 -5.08 15.72
N ARG A 78 -7.27 -4.14 14.86
CA ARG A 78 -7.83 -2.80 14.80
C ARG A 78 -9.14 -2.74 14.02
N LEU A 79 -9.23 -3.50 12.93
CA LEU A 79 -10.36 -3.42 12.00
C LEU A 79 -11.36 -4.56 12.21
N SER A 80 -10.98 -5.60 12.98
CA SER A 80 -11.76 -6.84 13.15
C SER A 80 -12.14 -7.50 11.82
N LEU A 81 -11.26 -7.38 10.82
CA LEU A 81 -11.43 -7.92 9.48
C LEU A 81 -10.25 -8.85 9.13
N PRO A 82 -10.42 -9.83 8.24
CA PRO A 82 -9.33 -10.62 7.72
C PRO A 82 -8.26 -9.72 7.08
N VAL A 83 -6.99 -9.93 7.42
CA VAL A 83 -5.88 -9.14 6.85
C VAL A 83 -5.81 -9.31 5.33
N ALA A 84 -6.13 -10.51 4.83
CA ALA A 84 -6.18 -10.79 3.39
C ALA A 84 -7.11 -9.83 2.64
N ASP A 85 -8.29 -9.56 3.17
CA ASP A 85 -9.29 -8.67 2.56
C ASP A 85 -8.78 -7.22 2.58
N VAL A 86 -8.30 -6.76 3.74
CA VAL A 86 -7.77 -5.39 3.90
C VAL A 86 -6.60 -5.12 2.97
N VAL A 87 -5.65 -6.07 2.90
CA VAL A 87 -4.48 -5.96 2.02
C VAL A 87 -4.87 -6.12 0.56
N GLY A 88 -5.80 -7.03 0.25
CA GLY A 88 -6.31 -7.25 -1.09
C GLY A 88 -6.96 -5.99 -1.67
N ASP A 89 -7.84 -5.35 -0.91
CA ASP A 89 -8.50 -4.10 -1.31
C ASP A 89 -7.49 -2.96 -1.50
N ALA A 90 -6.57 -2.80 -0.55
CA ALA A 90 -5.52 -1.78 -0.65
C ALA A 90 -4.59 -2.03 -1.85
N PHE A 91 -4.23 -3.28 -2.10
CA PHE A 91 -3.42 -3.67 -3.26
C PHE A 91 -4.14 -3.38 -4.57
N TRP A 92 -5.42 -3.76 -4.69
CA TRP A 92 -6.20 -3.53 -5.90
C TRP A 92 -6.39 -2.05 -6.20
N ASN A 93 -6.66 -1.23 -5.17
CA ASN A 93 -6.75 0.22 -5.29
C ASN A 93 -5.44 0.83 -5.78
N SER A 94 -4.32 0.42 -5.19
CA SER A 94 -2.98 0.88 -5.58
C SER A 94 -2.61 0.42 -6.99
N ALA A 95 -2.91 -0.83 -7.35
CA ALA A 95 -2.64 -1.39 -8.67
C ALA A 95 -3.46 -0.68 -9.76
N SER A 96 -4.74 -0.42 -9.52
CA SER A 96 -5.60 0.29 -10.47
C SER A 96 -5.11 1.72 -10.69
N LEU A 97 -4.71 2.43 -9.63
CA LEU A 97 -4.12 3.75 -9.74
C LEU A 97 -2.80 3.72 -10.52
N ALA A 98 -1.92 2.77 -10.21
CA ALA A 98 -0.63 2.63 -10.90
C ALA A 98 -0.79 2.33 -12.39
N ILE A 99 -1.71 1.42 -12.74
CA ILE A 99 -2.02 1.08 -14.14
C ILE A 99 -2.58 2.29 -14.88
N THR A 100 -3.54 2.99 -14.28
CA THR A 100 -4.15 4.19 -14.86
C THR A 100 -3.11 5.29 -15.08
N ALA A 101 -2.24 5.53 -14.10
CA ALA A 101 -1.15 6.49 -14.21
C ALA A 101 -0.16 6.10 -15.32
N LEU A 102 0.25 4.83 -15.37
CA LEU A 102 1.17 4.32 -16.40
C LEU A 102 0.59 4.47 -17.80
N LEU A 103 -0.68 4.11 -17.99
CA LEU A 103 -1.36 4.26 -19.28
C LEU A 103 -1.45 5.73 -19.67
N SER A 104 -1.85 6.61 -18.75
CA SER A 104 -1.95 8.05 -18.98
C SER A 104 -0.60 8.66 -19.39
N VAL A 105 0.46 8.33 -18.66
CA VAL A 105 1.82 8.79 -18.98
C VAL A 105 2.25 8.26 -20.35
N THR A 106 2.01 6.98 -20.65
CA THR A 106 2.39 6.36 -21.92
C THR A 106 1.67 7.02 -23.11
N ILE A 107 0.35 7.23 -22.98
CA ILE A 107 -0.48 7.83 -24.03
C ILE A 107 -0.11 9.30 -24.28
N ILE A 108 0.32 10.02 -23.25
CA ILE A 108 0.65 11.45 -23.37
C ILE A 108 2.14 11.64 -23.72
N ALA A 109 3.04 11.02 -22.94
CA ALA A 109 4.46 11.30 -23.02
C ALA A 109 5.10 10.76 -24.31
N ILE A 110 4.70 9.57 -24.75
CA ILE A 110 5.30 8.97 -25.98
C ILE A 110 4.95 9.80 -27.23
N PRO A 111 3.68 10.16 -27.50
CA PRO A 111 3.37 10.97 -28.67
C PRO A 111 3.97 12.38 -28.62
N LEU A 112 3.96 13.01 -27.44
CA LEU A 112 4.57 14.35 -27.29
C LEU A 112 6.09 14.29 -27.48
N GLY A 113 6.76 13.30 -26.89
CA GLY A 113 8.20 13.10 -27.08
C GLY A 113 8.57 12.80 -28.54
N ALA A 114 7.79 11.96 -29.22
CA ALA A 114 7.98 11.67 -30.65
C ALA A 114 7.75 12.93 -31.48
N LEU A 115 6.74 13.74 -31.22
CA LEU A 115 6.46 14.99 -31.90
C LEU A 115 7.62 15.99 -31.73
N ALA A 116 8.11 16.14 -30.49
CA ALA A 116 9.27 17.01 -30.21
C ALA A 116 10.52 16.55 -30.96
N ALA A 117 10.79 15.24 -31.02
CA ALA A 117 11.92 14.67 -31.71
C ALA A 117 11.84 14.89 -33.25
N ILE A 118 10.65 14.67 -33.83
CA ILE A 118 10.42 14.85 -35.29
C ILE A 118 10.53 16.35 -35.66
N LYS A 119 10.00 17.23 -34.80
CA LYS A 119 9.99 18.69 -35.04
C LYS A 119 11.10 19.43 -34.27
N ARG A 120 12.23 18.80 -34.10
CA ARG A 120 13.36 19.35 -33.34
C ARG A 120 13.73 20.77 -33.81
N GLY A 121 13.88 21.70 -32.83
CA GLY A 121 14.18 23.13 -33.09
C GLY A 121 12.97 23.96 -33.50
N SER A 122 11.78 23.39 -33.58
CA SER A 122 10.54 24.12 -33.88
C SER A 122 9.90 24.71 -32.65
N THR A 123 8.89 25.56 -32.83
CA THR A 123 8.05 26.11 -31.73
C THR A 123 7.35 25.00 -30.96
N ALA A 124 6.95 23.90 -31.62
CA ALA A 124 6.32 22.76 -30.96
C ALA A 124 7.29 22.08 -29.99
N ASP A 125 8.54 21.84 -30.39
CA ASP A 125 9.59 21.29 -29.57
C ASP A 125 9.86 22.18 -28.33
N LEU A 126 9.96 23.51 -28.59
CA LEU A 126 10.15 24.47 -27.50
C LEU A 126 8.99 24.45 -26.49
N ILE A 127 7.74 24.44 -26.95
CA ILE A 127 6.56 24.42 -26.07
C ILE A 127 6.52 23.13 -25.25
N ILE A 128 6.71 21.97 -25.90
CA ILE A 128 6.74 20.67 -25.19
C ILE A 128 7.86 20.65 -24.15
N GLY A 129 9.03 21.17 -24.50
CA GLY A 129 10.17 21.29 -23.59
C GLY A 129 9.85 22.15 -22.36
N ILE A 130 9.28 23.35 -22.57
CA ILE A 130 8.89 24.26 -21.47
C ILE A 130 7.90 23.57 -20.51
N PHE A 131 6.84 22.95 -21.03
CA PHE A 131 5.87 22.25 -20.20
C PHE A 131 6.50 21.07 -19.45
N SER A 132 7.40 20.31 -20.08
CA SER A 132 8.13 19.22 -19.44
C SER A 132 9.02 19.72 -18.30
N TYR A 133 9.74 20.83 -18.51
CA TYR A 133 10.57 21.43 -17.47
C TYR A 133 9.74 21.98 -16.29
N ILE A 134 8.63 22.65 -16.56
CA ILE A 134 7.72 23.14 -15.53
C ILE A 134 7.20 21.97 -14.71
N GLY A 135 6.68 20.93 -15.37
CA GLY A 135 6.15 19.72 -14.71
C GLY A 135 7.19 18.99 -13.86
N SER A 136 8.44 18.87 -14.37
CA SER A 136 9.53 18.22 -13.62
C SER A 136 10.06 19.06 -12.46
N SER A 137 9.86 20.38 -12.51
CA SER A 137 10.32 21.30 -11.44
C SER A 137 9.31 21.43 -10.30
N MET A 138 8.07 21.02 -10.52
CA MET A 138 7.03 21.10 -9.50
C MET A 138 7.09 19.88 -8.57
N PRO A 139 7.02 20.08 -7.24
CA PRO A 139 6.86 18.96 -6.30
C PRO A 139 5.58 18.17 -6.60
N GLU A 140 5.64 16.85 -6.51
CA GLU A 140 4.53 15.94 -6.86
C GLU A 140 3.22 16.27 -6.14
N PHE A 141 3.29 16.65 -4.85
CA PHE A 141 2.10 17.01 -4.08
C PHE A 141 1.42 18.29 -4.59
N VAL A 142 2.19 19.26 -5.13
CA VAL A 142 1.64 20.48 -5.73
C VAL A 142 0.88 20.13 -7.00
N THR A 143 1.48 19.32 -7.87
CA THR A 143 0.82 18.84 -9.10
C THR A 143 -0.44 18.06 -8.79
N ALA A 144 -0.39 17.15 -7.81
CA ALA A 144 -1.54 16.37 -7.37
C ALA A 144 -2.66 17.28 -6.82
N THR A 145 -2.32 18.26 -5.99
CA THR A 145 -3.29 19.22 -5.43
C THR A 145 -3.92 20.09 -6.53
N MET A 146 -3.12 20.56 -7.48
CA MET A 146 -3.64 21.33 -8.62
C MET A 146 -4.60 20.48 -9.47
N LEU A 147 -4.24 19.25 -9.79
CA LEU A 147 -5.13 18.33 -10.50
C LEU A 147 -6.42 18.08 -9.74
N LEU A 148 -6.34 17.89 -8.42
CA LEU A 148 -7.53 17.72 -7.58
C LEU A 148 -8.45 18.94 -7.65
N ILE A 149 -7.89 20.14 -7.50
CA ILE A 149 -8.67 21.39 -7.50
C ILE A 149 -9.29 21.67 -8.87
N PHE A 150 -8.52 21.52 -9.94
CA PHE A 150 -8.98 21.89 -11.28
C PHE A 150 -9.82 20.79 -11.94
N VAL A 151 -9.43 19.51 -11.80
CA VAL A 151 -10.09 18.40 -12.52
C VAL A 151 -11.25 17.83 -11.72
N ALA A 152 -11.08 17.64 -10.40
CA ALA A 152 -12.10 17.08 -9.51
C ALA A 152 -12.91 18.16 -8.77
N GLY A 153 -12.41 19.39 -8.73
CA GLY A 153 -13.07 20.50 -8.05
C GLY A 153 -14.23 21.11 -8.86
N PRO A 154 -14.86 22.18 -8.30
CA PRO A 154 -16.04 22.82 -8.90
C PRO A 154 -15.81 23.38 -10.29
N ALA A 155 -14.54 23.62 -10.69
CA ALA A 155 -14.21 24.24 -11.97
C ALA A 155 -14.52 23.36 -13.17
N LEU A 156 -14.22 22.06 -13.11
CA LEU A 156 -14.46 21.11 -14.19
C LEU A 156 -15.38 19.96 -13.77
N GLY A 157 -15.33 19.50 -12.51
CA GLY A 157 -16.19 18.46 -11.98
C GLY A 157 -16.12 17.11 -12.73
N LEU A 158 -14.99 16.84 -13.41
CA LEU A 158 -14.84 15.67 -14.28
C LEU A 158 -14.60 14.38 -13.51
N LEU A 159 -14.09 14.48 -12.28
CA LEU A 159 -13.76 13.36 -11.42
C LEU A 159 -14.27 13.61 -10.01
N PRO A 160 -14.58 12.56 -9.23
CA PRO A 160 -14.95 12.72 -7.82
C PRO A 160 -13.75 13.25 -7.03
N ALA A 161 -13.98 14.25 -6.17
CA ALA A 161 -12.94 14.90 -5.36
C ALA A 161 -12.44 14.03 -4.18
N GLY A 162 -13.12 12.93 -3.88
CA GLY A 162 -12.76 12.00 -2.82
C GLY A 162 -13.65 10.77 -2.83
N GLY A 163 -13.20 9.74 -2.10
CA GLY A 163 -13.87 8.45 -2.03
C GLY A 163 -13.50 7.52 -3.19
N PHE A 164 -13.28 6.25 -2.85
CA PHE A 164 -13.16 5.18 -3.86
C PHE A 164 -14.58 4.64 -4.10
N ILE A 165 -15.11 4.89 -5.29
CA ILE A 165 -16.37 4.25 -5.72
C ILE A 165 -15.96 2.99 -6.47
N ALA A 166 -16.16 1.82 -5.86
CA ALA A 166 -16.06 0.56 -6.58
C ALA A 166 -17.06 0.61 -7.74
N ILE A 167 -16.57 0.52 -8.96
CA ILE A 167 -17.41 0.33 -10.15
C ILE A 167 -17.81 -1.14 -10.12
N ASN A 168 -19.04 -1.42 -9.64
CA ASN A 168 -19.67 -2.74 -9.71
C ASN A 168 -20.19 -2.99 -11.13
#